data_29cd97e0454539ea376a8405deefbb10
#
_entry.id   29cd97e0454539ea376a8405deefbb10
#
_cell.length_a   1.000
_cell.length_b   1.000
_cell.length_c   1.000
_cell.angle_alpha   90.00
_cell.angle_beta   90.00
_cell.angle_gamma   90.00
#
_symmetry.space_group_name_H-M   'P 1'
#
loop_
_entity.id
_entity.type
_entity.pdbx_description
1 polymer ?
#
loop_
_entity_poly.entity_id
_entity_poly.type
_entity_poly.pdbx_seq_one_letter_code
_entity_poly.pdbx_strand_id
1 'polypeptide(L)'
;MNARMNEWTAALDADIETQPRLMRDSVVLTCGTDLTPEPYRWLWQYWLAMGKLHILAGAPGQGKTTIALAMAATITIGGRWPDGSRCAPGNVLIWSGEDDPADTLVPRL
;
A
#
# COMPACT_ATOMS: atom_id res chain seq x y z
N MET A 1 17.78 -28.86 -21.47
CA MET A 1 16.77 -27.82 -21.33
C MET A 1 17.18 -26.71 -20.36
N ASN A 2 17.83 -27.03 -19.25
CA ASN A 2 18.28 -26.04 -18.26
C ASN A 2 19.50 -25.20 -18.69
N ALA A 3 20.40 -25.72 -19.55
CA ALA A 3 21.60 -25.00 -20.00
C ALA A 3 21.27 -23.78 -20.86
N ARG A 4 20.25 -23.84 -21.73
CA ARG A 4 19.81 -22.68 -22.54
C ARG A 4 19.16 -21.59 -21.72
N MET A 5 18.38 -21.92 -20.70
CA MET A 5 17.79 -20.94 -19.79
C MET A 5 18.83 -20.22 -18.94
N ASN A 6 19.88 -20.95 -18.51
CA ASN A 6 20.99 -20.38 -17.76
C ASN A 6 21.85 -19.41 -18.58
N GLU A 7 22.05 -19.69 -19.88
CA GLU A 7 22.75 -18.78 -20.79
C GLU A 7 21.98 -17.47 -21.04
N TRP A 8 20.67 -17.54 -21.16
CA TRP A 8 19.83 -16.35 -21.30
C TRP A 8 19.80 -15.50 -20.03
N THR A 9 19.75 -16.13 -18.87
CA THR A 9 19.74 -15.43 -17.57
C THR A 9 21.11 -14.79 -17.31
N ALA A 10 22.20 -15.49 -17.61
CA ALA A 10 23.55 -14.96 -17.47
C ALA A 10 23.84 -13.80 -18.45
N ALA A 11 23.32 -13.86 -19.69
CA ALA A 11 23.43 -12.77 -20.66
C ALA A 11 22.64 -11.53 -20.23
N LEU A 12 21.46 -11.70 -19.66
CA LEU A 12 20.65 -10.59 -19.10
C LEU A 12 21.33 -9.97 -17.88
N ASP A 13 21.89 -10.77 -16.98
CA ASP A 13 22.61 -10.29 -15.80
C ASP A 13 23.90 -9.56 -16.18
N ALA A 14 24.64 -10.01 -17.19
CA ALA A 14 25.84 -9.35 -17.70
C ALA A 14 25.52 -8.00 -18.36
N ASP A 15 24.43 -7.89 -19.11
CA ASP A 15 23.96 -6.63 -19.69
C ASP A 15 23.51 -5.62 -18.61
N ILE A 16 22.94 -6.09 -17.54
CA ILE A 16 22.52 -5.28 -16.39
C ILE A 16 23.73 -4.71 -15.65
N GLU A 17 24.79 -5.48 -15.44
CA GLU A 17 26.02 -5.04 -14.77
C GLU A 17 26.83 -4.02 -15.57
N THR A 18 26.81 -4.12 -16.91
CA THR A 18 27.58 -3.25 -17.80
C THR A 18 26.93 -1.90 -18.09
N GLN A 19 25.63 -1.71 -17.77
CA GLN A 19 24.89 -0.48 -18.03
C GLN A 19 24.07 0.01 -16.83
N PRO A 20 24.68 0.46 -15.74
CA PRO A 20 23.98 0.85 -14.51
C PRO A 20 22.99 2.02 -14.67
N ARG A 21 23.10 2.79 -15.75
CA ARG A 21 22.18 3.93 -16.02
C ARG A 21 20.87 3.52 -16.70
N LEU A 22 20.82 2.37 -17.36
CA LEU A 22 19.62 1.86 -18.02
C LEU A 22 18.71 1.06 -17.07
N MET A 23 19.17 0.77 -15.85
CA MET A 23 18.40 0.00 -14.86
C MET A 23 17.16 0.71 -14.30
N ARG A 24 16.99 2.02 -14.55
CA ARG A 24 15.81 2.75 -14.04
C ARG A 24 14.51 2.35 -14.76
N ASP A 25 14.60 1.82 -15.97
CA ASP A 25 13.47 1.46 -16.81
C ASP A 25 13.42 -0.05 -17.13
N SER A 26 14.18 -0.89 -16.41
CA SER A 26 14.20 -2.31 -16.67
C SER A 26 13.01 -3.02 -16.00
N VAL A 27 12.45 -4.00 -16.69
CA VAL A 27 11.44 -4.91 -16.14
C VAL A 27 12.15 -5.95 -15.27
N VAL A 28 11.79 -6.05 -14.01
CA VAL A 28 12.24 -7.11 -13.11
C VAL A 28 11.25 -8.28 -13.19
N LEU A 29 11.73 -9.42 -13.66
CA LEU A 29 10.96 -10.66 -13.73
C LEU A 29 11.34 -11.54 -12.54
N THR A 30 10.37 -11.93 -11.75
CA THR A 30 10.55 -12.87 -10.64
C THR A 30 9.74 -14.12 -10.88
N CYS A 31 10.36 -15.30 -10.77
CA CYS A 31 9.64 -16.56 -10.89
C CYS A 31 8.74 -16.75 -9.65
N GLY A 32 7.48 -17.15 -9.86
CA GLY A 32 6.54 -17.38 -8.77
C GLY A 32 6.99 -18.46 -7.77
N THR A 33 7.80 -19.42 -8.21
CA THR A 33 8.38 -20.46 -7.34
C THR A 33 9.43 -19.92 -6.38
N ASP A 34 10.02 -18.77 -6.68
CA ASP A 34 11.07 -18.15 -5.86
C ASP A 34 10.48 -17.23 -4.78
N LEU A 35 9.15 -17.06 -4.80
CA LEU A 35 8.44 -16.23 -3.84
C LEU A 35 8.02 -17.08 -2.63
N THR A 36 8.44 -16.63 -1.45
CA THR A 36 7.97 -17.20 -0.18
C THR A 36 6.71 -16.46 0.26
N PRO A 37 5.58 -17.16 0.47
CA PRO A 37 4.37 -16.54 0.98
C PRO A 37 4.59 -15.94 2.37
N GLU A 38 4.23 -14.69 2.55
CA GLU A 38 4.26 -14.01 3.84
C GLU A 38 2.84 -13.73 4.33
N PRO A 39 2.55 -13.90 5.64
CA PRO A 39 1.25 -13.59 6.18
C PRO A 39 0.99 -12.08 6.13
N TYR A 40 -0.26 -11.69 5.88
CA TYR A 40 -0.66 -10.29 5.95
C TYR A 40 -0.63 -9.80 7.40
N ARG A 41 -0.03 -8.63 7.60
CA ARG A 41 -0.18 -7.88 8.84
C ARG A 41 -1.37 -6.93 8.68
N TRP A 42 -2.26 -6.93 9.64
CA TRP A 42 -3.49 -6.16 9.58
C TRP A 42 -3.46 -5.00 10.56
N LEU A 43 -3.83 -3.82 10.09
CA LEU A 43 -4.18 -2.68 10.94
C LEU A 43 -5.64 -2.80 11.41
N TRP A 44 -6.52 -3.20 10.52
CA TRP A 44 -7.89 -3.62 10.80
C TRP A 44 -8.15 -4.92 10.05
N GLN A 45 -8.40 -5.96 10.80
CA GLN A 45 -8.44 -7.33 10.26
C GLN A 45 -9.46 -7.46 9.11
N TYR A 46 -9.02 -8.00 7.99
CA TYR A 46 -9.74 -8.17 6.73
C TYR A 46 -10.11 -6.89 5.98
N TRP A 47 -9.87 -5.70 6.57
CA TRP A 47 -10.20 -4.42 5.96
C TRP A 47 -8.98 -3.61 5.55
N LEU A 48 -8.02 -3.45 6.45
CA LEU A 48 -6.81 -2.65 6.20
C LEU A 48 -5.55 -3.47 6.45
N ALA A 49 -4.91 -3.93 5.39
CA ALA A 49 -3.62 -4.60 5.45
C ALA A 49 -2.48 -3.57 5.52
N MET A 50 -1.53 -3.77 6.40
CA MET A 50 -0.35 -2.92 6.52
C MET A 50 0.56 -3.06 5.31
N GLY A 51 1.11 -1.94 4.83
CA GLY A 51 2.02 -1.93 3.68
C GLY A 51 1.37 -2.24 2.33
N LYS A 52 0.04 -2.16 2.24
CA LYS A 52 -0.72 -2.40 1.00
C LYS A 52 -1.53 -1.18 0.62
N LEU A 53 -1.75 -0.98 -0.67
CA LEU A 53 -2.65 0.03 -1.21
C LEU A 53 -4.08 -0.45 -1.05
N HIS A 54 -4.95 0.44 -0.55
CA HIS A 54 -6.39 0.24 -0.47
C HIS A 54 -7.11 1.32 -1.25
N ILE A 55 -8.22 0.97 -1.87
CA ILE A 55 -9.06 1.90 -2.63
C ILE A 55 -10.46 1.89 -2.03
N LEU A 56 -10.92 3.07 -1.60
CA LEU A 56 -12.30 3.30 -1.18
C LEU A 56 -13.03 4.01 -2.32
N ALA A 57 -13.88 3.29 -3.02
CA ALA A 57 -14.61 3.79 -4.19
C ALA A 57 -16.11 3.84 -3.93
N GLY A 58 -16.77 4.75 -4.64
CA GLY A 58 -18.22 4.93 -4.57
C GLY A 58 -18.64 6.23 -5.25
N ALA A 59 -19.92 6.37 -5.52
CA ALA A 59 -20.49 7.58 -6.12
C ALA A 59 -20.25 8.82 -5.24
N PRO A 60 -20.28 10.03 -5.81
CA PRO A 60 -20.22 11.27 -5.03
C PRO A 60 -21.31 11.33 -3.95
N GLY A 61 -20.98 11.89 -2.79
CA GLY A 61 -21.93 12.05 -1.68
C GLY A 61 -22.24 10.78 -0.88
N GLN A 62 -21.53 9.69 -1.08
CA GLN A 62 -21.74 8.41 -0.37
C GLN A 62 -20.96 8.31 0.95
N GLY A 63 -20.33 9.39 1.41
CA GLY A 63 -19.64 9.42 2.70
C GLY A 63 -18.22 8.84 2.69
N LYS A 64 -17.56 8.73 1.54
CA LYS A 64 -16.19 8.23 1.42
C LYS A 64 -15.20 8.99 2.32
N THR A 65 -15.22 10.31 2.23
CA THR A 65 -14.37 11.19 3.06
C THR A 65 -14.68 11.02 4.55
N THR A 66 -15.95 10.92 4.91
CA THR A 66 -16.37 10.69 6.31
C THR A 66 -15.81 9.37 6.84
N ILE A 67 -15.87 8.30 6.06
CA ILE A 67 -15.28 7.00 6.43
C ILE A 67 -13.76 7.12 6.58
N ALA A 68 -13.09 7.76 5.63
CA ALA A 68 -11.64 7.95 5.68
C ALA A 68 -11.21 8.76 6.91
N LEU A 69 -11.92 9.82 7.27
CA LEU A 69 -11.67 10.62 8.47
C LEU A 69 -11.95 9.82 9.75
N ALA A 70 -13.01 9.02 9.81
CA ALA A 70 -13.28 8.15 10.95
C ALA A 70 -12.17 7.10 11.15
N MET A 71 -11.64 6.54 10.05
CA MET A 71 -10.47 5.67 10.12
C MET A 71 -9.23 6.41 10.64
N ALA A 72 -8.97 7.62 10.13
CA ALA A 72 -7.85 8.45 10.57
C ALA A 72 -7.95 8.78 12.06
N ALA A 73 -9.11 9.19 12.54
CA ALA A 73 -9.36 9.45 13.96
C ALA A 73 -9.12 8.20 14.82
N THR A 74 -9.62 7.04 14.38
CA THR A 74 -9.41 5.77 15.09
C THR A 74 -7.93 5.42 15.20
N ILE A 75 -7.16 5.61 14.14
CA ILE A 75 -5.72 5.34 14.12
C ILE A 75 -4.98 6.30 15.05
N THR A 76 -5.27 7.60 14.98
CA THR A 76 -4.52 8.60 15.74
C THR A 76 -4.69 8.48 17.25
N ILE A 77 -5.87 8.10 17.72
CA ILE A 77 -6.13 7.92 19.16
C ILE A 77 -5.89 6.48 19.66
N GLY A 78 -5.60 5.53 18.77
CA GLY A 78 -5.57 4.11 19.14
C GLY A 78 -6.94 3.60 19.60
N GLY A 79 -7.98 4.01 18.90
CA GLY A 79 -9.37 3.71 19.21
C GLY A 79 -9.79 2.28 18.91
N ARG A 80 -11.09 2.10 18.75
CA ARG A 80 -11.68 0.80 18.36
C ARG A 80 -12.30 0.90 16.98
N TRP A 81 -12.10 -0.16 16.22
CA TRP A 81 -12.80 -0.38 14.96
C TRP A 81 -14.28 -0.73 15.20
N PRO A 82 -15.15 -0.62 14.19
CA PRO A 82 -16.58 -0.95 14.33
C PRO A 82 -16.87 -2.38 14.83
N ASP A 83 -15.96 -3.31 14.58
CA ASP A 83 -16.04 -4.70 15.09
C ASP A 83 -15.60 -4.83 16.55
N GLY A 84 -15.21 -3.73 17.20
CA GLY A 84 -14.75 -3.70 18.59
C GLY A 84 -13.26 -4.01 18.76
N SER A 85 -12.54 -4.43 17.73
CA SER A 85 -11.11 -4.68 17.81
C SER A 85 -10.34 -3.38 18.01
N ARG A 86 -9.18 -3.44 18.67
CA ARG A 86 -8.35 -2.28 18.95
C ARG A 86 -7.44 -1.94 17.78
N CYS A 87 -7.32 -0.64 17.51
CA CYS A 87 -6.31 -0.11 16.62
C CYS A 87 -5.06 0.27 17.41
N ALA A 88 -3.89 -0.12 16.92
CA ALA A 88 -2.63 0.44 17.41
C ALA A 88 -2.55 1.93 17.03
N PRO A 89 -2.19 2.84 17.96
CA PRO A 89 -2.08 4.26 17.64
C PRO A 89 -0.97 4.52 16.62
N GLY A 90 -1.21 5.48 15.74
CA GLY A 90 -0.27 5.85 14.69
C GLY A 90 -0.54 7.24 14.13
N ASN A 91 0.36 7.70 13.29
CA ASN A 91 0.20 8.97 12.58
C ASN A 91 -0.48 8.74 11.24
N VAL A 92 -1.32 9.68 10.83
CA VAL A 92 -2.01 9.68 9.55
C VAL A 92 -1.64 10.93 8.77
N LEU A 93 -1.23 10.75 7.53
CA LEU A 93 -1.03 11.83 6.58
C LEU A 93 -2.23 11.87 5.63
N ILE A 94 -2.89 13.01 5.57
CA ILE A 94 -4.04 13.24 4.68
C ILE A 94 -3.64 14.26 3.62
N TRP A 95 -3.89 13.94 2.37
CA TRP A 95 -3.84 14.89 1.28
C TRP A 95 -5.23 14.98 0.64
N SER A 96 -5.74 16.18 0.44
CA SER A 96 -7.01 16.43 -0.23
C SER A 96 -6.83 17.55 -1.25
N GLY A 97 -7.41 17.38 -2.44
CA GLY A 97 -7.44 18.40 -3.48
C GLY A 97 -8.77 19.16 -3.53
N GLU A 98 -9.77 18.74 -2.77
CA GLU A 98 -11.13 19.29 -2.83
C GLU A 98 -11.54 20.02 -1.54
N ASP A 99 -11.08 19.50 -0.38
CA ASP A 99 -11.48 20.01 0.93
C ASP A 99 -10.35 20.81 1.59
N ASP A 100 -10.68 21.96 2.16
CA ASP A 100 -9.75 22.74 2.98
C ASP A 100 -9.50 22.03 4.32
N PRO A 101 -8.24 21.85 4.72
CA PRO A 101 -7.91 21.17 5.96
C PRO A 101 -8.48 21.84 7.21
N ALA A 102 -8.48 23.17 7.26
CA ALA A 102 -8.81 23.92 8.48
C ALA A 102 -10.32 24.02 8.75
N ASP A 103 -11.11 24.18 7.69
CA ASP A 103 -12.55 24.39 7.83
C ASP A 103 -13.40 23.14 7.59
N THR A 104 -12.88 22.19 6.85
CA THR A 104 -13.64 21.00 6.45
C THR A 104 -13.11 19.71 7.08
N LEU A 105 -11.81 19.46 7.06
CA LEU A 105 -11.25 18.18 7.50
C LEU A 105 -11.06 18.10 9.01
N VAL A 106 -10.42 19.12 9.60
CA VAL A 106 -10.13 19.13 11.05
C VAL A 106 -11.40 19.12 11.90
N PRO A 107 -12.46 19.90 11.60
CA PRO A 107 -13.68 19.85 12.40
C PRO A 107 -14.44 18.52 12.39
N ARG A 108 -14.09 17.62 11.46
CA ARG A 108 -14.72 16.29 11.32
C ARG A 108 -13.90 15.16 11.95
N LEU A 109 -12.68 15.44 12.39
CA LEU A 109 -11.83 14.50 13.11
C LEU A 109 -12.16 14.45 14.59
#